data_719c00e8340a83f92a3dc6124cd1e21c
#
_entry.id   719c00e8340a83f92a3dc6124cd1e21c
#
_cell.length_a   1.000
_cell.length_b   1.000
_cell.length_c   1.000
_cell.angle_alpha   90.00
_cell.angle_beta   90.00
_cell.angle_gamma   90.00
#
_symmetry.space_group_name_H-M   'P 1'
#
loop_
_entity.id
_entity.type
_entity.pdbx_description
1 polymer ?
#
loop_
_entity_poly.entity_id
_entity_poly.type
_entity_poly.pdbx_seq_one_letter_code
_entity_poly.pdbx_strand_id
1 'polypeptide(L)'
;VLLYLAGIMDDVIGVSYGSKFIIQILAALLICCSGLYISDLYGILGIHSLHPVIGVPLTIVIIVFIINSINLIDGIDGLASGLCILSCIGYALMFNYLEMSMNLVLTVSMIGVLFMFYLYNTLGKPGKTKIFMGDTGSLTMGFIIAFFAIKLCCFNEFLEDEPLTGQMLFVYAISVIFVPVMDV
;
A
#
# COMPACT_ATOMS: atom_id res chain seq x y z
N VAL A 1 -3.96 12.96 -2.18
CA VAL A 1 -5.08 13.92 -2.28
C VAL A 1 -6.21 13.35 -3.13
N LEU A 2 -5.97 12.87 -4.39
CA LEU A 2 -7.02 12.36 -5.27
C LEU A 2 -7.89 11.27 -4.62
N LEU A 3 -7.28 10.22 -4.09
CA LEU A 3 -8.00 9.11 -3.43
C LEU A 3 -8.70 9.53 -2.14
N TYR A 4 -8.10 10.43 -1.38
CA TYR A 4 -8.72 11.00 -0.18
C TYR A 4 -10.00 11.76 -0.52
N LEU A 5 -9.96 12.63 -1.54
CA LEU A 5 -11.15 13.35 -1.99
C LEU A 5 -12.22 12.41 -2.57
N ALA A 6 -11.79 11.40 -3.33
CA ALA A 6 -12.69 10.39 -3.86
C ALA A 6 -13.37 9.58 -2.74
N GLY A 7 -12.64 9.22 -1.71
CA GLY A 7 -13.17 8.54 -0.54
C GLY A 7 -14.21 9.39 0.21
N ILE A 8 -13.93 10.68 0.44
CA ILE A 8 -14.92 11.59 1.04
C ILE A 8 -16.18 11.66 0.19
N MET A 9 -16.04 11.80 -1.12
CA MET A 9 -17.21 11.82 -2.01
C MET A 9 -18.01 10.53 -1.94
N ASP A 10 -17.31 9.40 -1.80
CA ASP A 10 -17.97 8.11 -1.66
C ASP A 10 -18.71 7.95 -0.33
N ASP A 11 -18.05 8.29 0.77
CA ASP A 11 -18.64 8.24 2.12
C ASP A 11 -19.88 9.18 2.27
N VAL A 12 -19.93 10.29 1.52
CA VAL A 12 -21.01 11.29 1.63
C VAL A 12 -22.13 11.08 0.63
N ILE A 13 -21.82 10.78 -0.63
CA ILE A 13 -22.79 10.79 -1.75
C ILE A 13 -22.99 9.39 -2.32
N GLY A 14 -22.00 8.50 -2.14
CA GLY A 14 -21.91 7.22 -2.82
C GLY A 14 -21.44 7.41 -4.27
N VAL A 15 -20.27 6.86 -4.59
CA VAL A 15 -19.67 6.93 -5.93
C VAL A 15 -19.81 5.59 -6.63
N SER A 16 -20.07 5.59 -7.94
CA SER A 16 -20.14 4.35 -8.70
C SER A 16 -18.82 3.59 -8.67
N TYR A 17 -18.87 2.26 -8.65
CA TYR A 17 -17.65 1.41 -8.66
C TYR A 17 -16.70 1.77 -9.81
N GLY A 18 -17.24 2.02 -11.01
CA GLY A 18 -16.43 2.41 -12.18
C GLY A 18 -15.65 3.70 -11.95
N SER A 19 -16.27 4.71 -11.32
CA SER A 19 -15.59 5.98 -11.00
C SER A 19 -14.47 5.78 -9.98
N LYS A 20 -14.68 4.93 -8.95
CA LYS A 20 -13.63 4.58 -7.98
C LYS A 20 -12.42 3.94 -8.68
N PHE A 21 -12.64 2.97 -9.57
CA PHE A 21 -11.57 2.32 -10.32
C PHE A 21 -10.79 3.30 -11.20
N ILE A 22 -11.48 4.22 -11.89
CA ILE A 22 -10.82 5.22 -12.73
C ILE A 22 -9.89 6.11 -11.89
N ILE A 23 -10.35 6.57 -10.72
CA ILE A 23 -9.53 7.42 -9.84
C ILE A 23 -8.33 6.65 -9.28
N GLN A 24 -8.50 5.39 -8.92
CA GLN A 24 -7.40 4.51 -8.47
C GLN A 24 -6.36 4.32 -9.59
N ILE A 25 -6.80 4.06 -10.82
CA ILE A 25 -5.91 3.94 -11.99
C ILE A 25 -5.16 5.24 -12.25
N LEU A 26 -5.83 6.40 -12.18
CA LEU A 26 -5.17 7.70 -12.33
C LEU A 26 -4.13 7.95 -11.23
N ALA A 27 -4.43 7.59 -9.98
CA ALA A 27 -3.48 7.71 -8.88
C ALA A 27 -2.26 6.77 -9.07
N ALA A 28 -2.48 5.54 -9.53
CA ALA A 28 -1.42 4.60 -9.85
C ALA A 28 -0.56 5.06 -11.03
N LEU A 29 -1.19 5.63 -12.07
CA LEU A 29 -0.48 6.25 -13.20
C LEU A 29 0.46 7.38 -12.77
N LEU A 30 0.05 8.22 -11.82
CA LEU A 30 0.93 9.28 -11.29
C LEU A 30 2.19 8.71 -10.63
N ILE A 31 2.09 7.57 -9.91
CA ILE A 31 3.27 6.87 -9.38
C ILE A 31 4.15 6.38 -10.54
N CYS A 32 3.57 5.73 -11.56
CA CYS A 32 4.33 5.23 -12.69
C CYS A 32 5.01 6.37 -13.49
N CYS A 33 4.33 7.51 -13.65
CA CYS A 33 4.89 8.70 -14.30
C CYS A 33 6.07 9.32 -13.53
N SER A 34 6.18 9.09 -12.21
CA SER A 34 7.36 9.48 -11.43
C SER A 34 8.56 8.55 -11.60
N GLY A 35 8.46 7.53 -12.47
CA GLY A 35 9.49 6.54 -12.72
C GLY A 35 9.43 5.32 -11.80
N LEU A 36 8.45 5.24 -10.88
CA LEU A 36 8.26 4.11 -9.99
C LEU A 36 7.31 3.08 -10.64
N TYR A 37 7.87 2.10 -11.33
CA TYR A 37 7.15 0.94 -11.85
C TYR A 37 8.06 -0.28 -11.82
N ILE A 38 7.48 -1.46 -11.77
CA ILE A 38 8.22 -2.73 -11.73
C ILE A 38 8.89 -2.93 -13.09
N SER A 39 10.19 -2.70 -13.14
CA SER A 39 11.03 -2.84 -14.34
C SER A 39 11.81 -4.14 -14.39
N ASP A 40 11.90 -4.87 -13.28
CA ASP A 40 12.61 -6.14 -13.17
C ASP A 40 11.84 -7.08 -12.22
N LEU A 41 11.80 -8.37 -12.56
CA LEU A 41 11.30 -9.43 -11.68
C LEU A 41 12.45 -10.24 -11.06
N TYR A 42 13.69 -9.81 -11.24
CA TYR A 42 14.88 -10.40 -10.64
C TYR A 42 15.02 -11.91 -10.84
N GLY A 43 14.60 -12.41 -12.00
CA GLY A 43 14.64 -13.85 -12.32
C GLY A 43 13.46 -14.67 -11.79
N ILE A 44 12.47 -14.06 -11.14
CA ILE A 44 11.24 -14.74 -10.76
C ILE A 44 10.52 -15.18 -12.06
N LEU A 45 10.11 -16.45 -12.12
CA LEU A 45 9.57 -17.08 -13.32
C LEU A 45 10.51 -17.05 -14.55
N GLY A 46 11.83 -16.85 -14.34
CA GLY A 46 12.81 -16.73 -15.42
C GLY A 46 12.78 -15.39 -16.15
N ILE A 47 12.03 -14.39 -15.63
CA ILE A 47 11.91 -13.05 -16.20
C ILE A 47 12.81 -12.11 -15.41
N HIS A 48 13.74 -11.44 -16.13
CA HIS A 48 14.61 -10.42 -15.55
C HIS A 48 14.04 -9.03 -15.85
N SER A 49 14.31 -8.45 -16.98
CA SER A 49 13.86 -7.11 -17.32
C SER A 49 12.47 -7.09 -17.95
N LEU A 50 11.64 -6.14 -17.53
CA LEU A 50 10.32 -5.88 -18.11
C LEU A 50 10.35 -4.59 -18.92
N HIS A 51 9.89 -4.68 -20.17
CA HIS A 51 9.68 -3.47 -20.97
C HIS A 51 8.59 -2.59 -20.33
N PRO A 52 8.73 -1.24 -20.34
CA PRO A 52 7.75 -0.33 -19.71
C PRO A 52 6.29 -0.56 -20.13
N VAL A 53 6.07 -1.01 -21.38
CA VAL A 53 4.72 -1.36 -21.90
C VAL A 53 4.05 -2.48 -21.12
N ILE A 54 4.81 -3.35 -20.46
CA ILE A 54 4.31 -4.43 -19.61
C ILE A 54 4.44 -4.04 -18.14
N GLY A 55 5.56 -3.45 -17.73
CA GLY A 55 5.84 -3.10 -16.34
C GLY A 55 4.87 -2.06 -15.77
N VAL A 56 4.51 -1.04 -16.55
CA VAL A 56 3.57 0.00 -16.11
C VAL A 56 2.16 -0.55 -15.89
N PRO A 57 1.52 -1.25 -16.85
CA PRO A 57 0.21 -1.86 -16.60
C PRO A 57 0.22 -2.85 -15.43
N LEU A 58 1.26 -3.68 -15.31
CA LEU A 58 1.42 -4.61 -14.19
C LEU A 58 1.43 -3.87 -12.85
N THR A 59 2.21 -2.79 -12.75
CA THR A 59 2.28 -1.96 -11.54
C THR A 59 0.94 -1.35 -11.19
N ILE A 60 0.21 -0.83 -12.18
CA ILE A 60 -1.13 -0.25 -11.98
C ILE A 60 -2.09 -1.31 -11.44
N VAL A 61 -2.10 -2.50 -12.04
CA VAL A 61 -2.97 -3.61 -11.59
C VAL A 61 -2.66 -3.98 -10.14
N ILE A 62 -1.37 -4.10 -9.77
CA ILE A 62 -0.96 -4.43 -8.40
C ILE A 62 -1.40 -3.34 -7.42
N ILE A 63 -1.18 -2.06 -7.74
CA ILE A 63 -1.60 -0.93 -6.88
C ILE A 63 -3.12 -0.95 -6.67
N VAL A 64 -3.90 -1.05 -7.75
CA VAL A 64 -5.37 -1.07 -7.69
C VAL A 64 -5.85 -2.30 -6.90
N PHE A 65 -5.21 -3.45 -7.08
CA PHE A 65 -5.55 -4.67 -6.35
C PHE A 65 -5.32 -4.51 -4.85
N ILE A 66 -4.17 -3.96 -4.41
CA ILE A 66 -3.87 -3.71 -2.99
C ILE A 66 -4.87 -2.72 -2.39
N ILE A 67 -5.19 -1.63 -3.11
CA ILE A 67 -6.17 -0.63 -2.64
C ILE A 67 -7.53 -1.29 -2.38
N ASN A 68 -8.01 -2.08 -3.33
CA ASN A 68 -9.32 -2.72 -3.19
C ASN A 68 -9.31 -3.82 -2.12
N SER A 69 -8.22 -4.57 -1.98
CA SER A 69 -8.09 -5.57 -0.91
C SER A 69 -8.22 -4.92 0.46
N ILE A 70 -7.49 -3.83 0.73
CA ILE A 70 -7.58 -3.12 2.01
C ILE A 70 -8.96 -2.50 2.22
N ASN A 71 -9.60 -2.01 1.18
CA ASN A 71 -10.96 -1.48 1.26
C ASN A 71 -11.98 -2.59 1.62
N LEU A 72 -11.83 -3.80 1.06
CA LEU A 72 -12.73 -4.92 1.33
C LEU A 72 -12.62 -5.46 2.76
N ILE A 73 -11.40 -5.50 3.34
CA ILE A 73 -11.21 -5.97 4.72
C ILE A 73 -11.63 -4.95 5.79
N ASP A 74 -11.92 -3.71 5.43
CA ASP A 74 -12.38 -2.66 6.39
C ASP A 74 -13.79 -2.91 6.94
N GLY A 75 -14.45 -3.96 6.52
CA GLY A 75 -15.76 -4.36 7.07
C GLY A 75 -15.72 -4.94 8.49
N ILE A 76 -14.54 -5.27 9.03
CA ILE A 76 -14.37 -5.86 10.36
C ILE A 76 -13.55 -4.92 11.26
N ASP A 77 -14.12 -4.60 12.44
CA ASP A 77 -13.46 -3.72 13.42
C ASP A 77 -12.04 -4.16 13.75
N GLY A 78 -11.09 -3.26 13.58
CA GLY A 78 -9.68 -3.46 13.88
C GLY A 78 -8.90 -4.31 12.87
N LEU A 79 -9.55 -5.07 11.98
CA LEU A 79 -8.86 -5.96 11.06
C LEU A 79 -8.03 -5.15 10.06
N ALA A 80 -8.64 -4.28 9.29
CA ALA A 80 -7.93 -3.45 8.30
C ALA A 80 -6.82 -2.61 8.93
N SER A 81 -7.12 -1.89 10.02
CA SER A 81 -6.12 -1.06 10.72
C SER A 81 -5.01 -1.89 11.35
N GLY A 82 -5.31 -3.05 11.93
CA GLY A 82 -4.31 -3.96 12.51
C GLY A 82 -3.36 -4.54 11.46
N LEU A 83 -3.90 -5.00 10.33
CA LEU A 83 -3.08 -5.51 9.21
C LEU A 83 -2.25 -4.39 8.56
N CYS A 84 -2.81 -3.18 8.43
CA CYS A 84 -2.06 -2.02 7.95
C CYS A 84 -0.90 -1.64 8.89
N ILE A 85 -1.11 -1.69 10.22
CA ILE A 85 -0.04 -1.47 11.21
C ILE A 85 1.06 -2.50 11.03
N LEU A 86 0.70 -3.79 10.93
CA LEU A 86 1.67 -4.87 10.77
C LEU A 86 2.48 -4.70 9.48
N SER A 87 1.83 -4.37 8.37
CA SER A 87 2.49 -4.08 7.10
C SER A 87 3.42 -2.86 7.21
N CYS A 88 2.99 -1.79 7.86
CA CYS A 88 3.83 -0.61 8.09
C CYS A 88 5.05 -0.94 8.97
N ILE A 89 4.91 -1.78 10.00
CA ILE A 89 6.06 -2.24 10.80
C ILE A 89 7.06 -2.99 9.92
N GLY A 90 6.59 -3.92 9.08
CA GLY A 90 7.46 -4.62 8.14
C GLY A 90 8.22 -3.64 7.23
N TYR A 91 7.51 -2.72 6.58
CA TYR A 91 8.15 -1.71 5.72
C TYR A 91 9.10 -0.78 6.48
N ALA A 92 8.76 -0.36 7.71
CA ALA A 92 9.64 0.48 8.52
C ALA A 92 10.98 -0.21 8.83
N LEU A 93 10.96 -1.50 9.17
CA LEU A 93 12.18 -2.28 9.40
C LEU A 93 13.06 -2.32 8.15
N MET A 94 12.47 -2.55 6.98
CA MET A 94 13.22 -2.60 5.74
C MET A 94 13.73 -1.22 5.31
N PHE A 95 12.91 -0.15 5.41
CA PHE A 95 13.34 1.21 5.11
C PHE A 95 14.44 1.71 6.06
N ASN A 96 14.42 1.27 7.33
CA ASN A 96 15.50 1.55 8.27
C ASN A 96 16.79 0.83 7.86
N TYR A 97 16.69 -0.45 7.48
CA TYR A 97 17.86 -1.23 7.03
C TYR A 97 18.49 -0.63 5.75
N LEU A 98 17.66 -0.18 4.81
CA LEU A 98 18.10 0.44 3.55
C LEU A 98 18.43 1.93 3.67
N GLU A 99 18.45 2.47 4.89
CA GLU A 99 18.73 3.89 5.19
C GLU A 99 17.81 4.89 4.44
N MET A 100 16.62 4.44 4.06
CA MET A 100 15.62 5.25 3.35
C MET A 100 14.85 6.17 4.32
N SER A 101 15.53 7.18 4.89
CA SER A 101 15.04 8.01 6.00
C SER A 101 13.67 8.66 5.75
N MET A 102 13.39 9.17 4.55
CA MET A 102 12.10 9.79 4.22
C MET A 102 10.95 8.78 4.28
N ASN A 103 11.16 7.57 3.73
CA ASN A 103 10.16 6.52 3.74
C ASN A 103 9.96 5.97 5.14
N LEU A 104 11.03 5.85 5.92
CA LEU A 104 10.98 5.44 7.33
C LEU A 104 10.12 6.42 8.15
N VAL A 105 10.38 7.73 8.05
CA VAL A 105 9.61 8.75 8.79
C VAL A 105 8.14 8.68 8.41
N LEU A 106 7.82 8.58 7.12
CA LEU A 106 6.44 8.45 6.66
C LEU A 106 5.79 7.19 7.25
N THR A 107 6.46 6.05 7.17
CA THR A 107 5.91 4.77 7.65
C THR A 107 5.69 4.77 9.15
N VAL A 108 6.64 5.28 9.95
CA VAL A 108 6.52 5.39 11.41
C VAL A 108 5.38 6.36 11.80
N SER A 109 5.24 7.47 11.07
CA SER A 109 4.12 8.40 11.29
C SER A 109 2.77 7.72 11.04
N MET A 110 2.67 6.89 9.99
CA MET A 110 1.46 6.12 9.70
C MET A 110 1.15 5.10 10.80
N ILE A 111 2.16 4.43 11.36
CA ILE A 111 1.96 3.51 12.50
C ILE A 111 1.32 4.25 13.68
N GLY A 112 1.83 5.44 14.01
CA GLY A 112 1.28 6.25 15.11
C GLY A 112 -0.20 6.63 14.91
N VAL A 113 -0.55 7.09 13.71
CA VAL A 113 -1.94 7.45 13.35
C VAL A 113 -2.84 6.22 13.38
N LEU A 114 -2.43 5.13 12.73
CA LEU A 114 -3.20 3.89 12.67
C LEU A 114 -3.38 3.24 14.04
N PHE A 115 -2.38 3.32 14.91
CA PHE A 115 -2.48 2.78 16.26
C PHE A 115 -3.56 3.49 17.08
N MET A 116 -3.61 4.81 17.04
CA MET A 116 -4.68 5.57 17.69
C MET A 116 -6.04 5.26 17.06
N PHE A 117 -6.12 5.21 15.74
CA PHE A 117 -7.33 4.81 15.04
C PHE A 117 -7.79 3.40 15.47
N TYR A 118 -6.89 2.42 15.50
CA TYR A 118 -7.17 1.04 15.94
C TYR A 118 -7.81 0.99 17.34
N LEU A 119 -7.28 1.76 18.29
CA LEU A 119 -7.83 1.82 19.64
C LEU A 119 -9.27 2.36 19.66
N TYR A 120 -9.55 3.44 18.93
CA TYR A 120 -10.92 4.00 18.85
C TYR A 120 -11.88 3.12 18.06
N ASN A 121 -11.38 2.43 17.02
CA ASN A 121 -12.20 1.52 16.22
C ASN A 121 -12.57 0.25 16.99
N THR A 122 -11.64 -0.34 17.75
CA THR A 122 -11.85 -1.61 18.48
C THR A 122 -12.45 -1.40 19.87
N LEU A 123 -11.90 -0.46 20.65
CA LEU A 123 -12.26 -0.24 22.05
C LEU A 123 -13.28 0.89 22.24
N GLY A 124 -13.59 1.64 21.20
CA GLY A 124 -14.52 2.76 21.23
C GLY A 124 -15.94 2.29 21.56
N LYS A 125 -16.66 3.13 22.32
CA LYS A 125 -18.07 2.85 22.64
C LYS A 125 -18.97 3.20 21.47
N PRO A 126 -19.84 2.28 20.98
CA PRO A 126 -20.78 2.57 19.91
C PRO A 126 -21.60 3.85 20.16
N GLY A 127 -21.72 4.68 19.15
CA GLY A 127 -22.46 5.94 19.22
C GLY A 127 -21.80 7.07 20.05
N LYS A 128 -20.59 6.86 20.60
CA LYS A 128 -19.85 7.88 21.38
C LYS A 128 -18.44 8.11 20.89
N THR A 129 -17.59 7.09 20.95
CA THR A 129 -16.15 7.22 20.66
C THR A 129 -15.67 6.27 19.58
N LYS A 130 -16.49 5.32 19.15
CA LYS A 130 -16.14 4.39 18.08
C LYS A 130 -16.11 5.12 16.74
N ILE A 131 -15.02 4.94 16.01
CA ILE A 131 -14.82 5.52 14.67
C ILE A 131 -14.68 4.39 13.65
N PHE A 132 -15.06 4.66 12.42
CA PHE A 132 -14.91 3.75 11.28
C PHE A 132 -13.92 4.35 10.28
N MET A 133 -13.22 3.51 9.54
CA MET A 133 -12.24 3.97 8.56
C MET A 133 -12.91 4.56 7.32
N GLY A 134 -13.99 3.91 6.85
CA GLY A 134 -14.71 4.28 5.64
C GLY A 134 -13.85 4.21 4.38
N ASP A 135 -14.47 4.54 3.25
CA ASP A 135 -13.76 4.53 1.97
C ASP A 135 -12.63 5.57 1.89
N THR A 136 -12.80 6.70 2.57
CA THR A 136 -11.75 7.74 2.69
C THR A 136 -10.46 7.18 3.28
N GLY A 137 -10.57 6.45 4.39
CA GLY A 137 -9.42 5.90 5.09
C GLY A 137 -8.83 4.69 4.36
N SER A 138 -9.65 3.72 4.01
CA SER A 138 -9.20 2.46 3.43
C SER A 138 -8.56 2.62 2.05
N LEU A 139 -9.13 3.45 1.15
CA LEU A 139 -8.52 3.74 -0.16
C LEU A 139 -7.18 4.49 0.00
N THR A 140 -7.11 5.44 0.93
CA THR A 140 -5.87 6.20 1.18
C THR A 140 -4.78 5.29 1.76
N MET A 141 -5.11 4.46 2.74
CA MET A 141 -4.18 3.52 3.34
C MET A 141 -3.71 2.45 2.36
N GLY A 142 -4.64 1.90 1.57
CA GLY A 142 -4.33 0.94 0.52
C GLY A 142 -3.31 1.50 -0.47
N PHE A 143 -3.48 2.75 -0.88
CA PHE A 143 -2.54 3.43 -1.77
C PHE A 143 -1.17 3.65 -1.15
N ILE A 144 -1.10 4.07 0.12
CA ILE A 144 0.17 4.28 0.83
C ILE A 144 0.94 2.96 0.98
N ILE A 145 0.26 1.88 1.36
CA ILE A 145 0.87 0.54 1.48
C ILE A 145 1.33 0.03 0.11
N ALA A 146 0.52 0.21 -0.94
CA ALA A 146 0.92 -0.12 -2.31
C ALA A 146 2.16 0.69 -2.75
N PHE A 147 2.21 2.00 -2.44
CA PHE A 147 3.38 2.83 -2.71
C PHE A 147 4.63 2.29 -2.01
N PHE A 148 4.55 1.89 -0.73
CA PHE A 148 5.70 1.30 -0.01
C PHE A 148 6.16 0.00 -0.67
N ALA A 149 5.23 -0.86 -1.07
CA ALA A 149 5.54 -2.11 -1.77
C ALA A 149 6.29 -1.85 -3.08
N ILE A 150 5.73 -0.98 -3.94
CA ILE A 150 6.36 -0.65 -5.23
C ILE A 150 7.71 0.05 -5.03
N LYS A 151 7.83 0.92 -4.02
CA LYS A 151 9.10 1.58 -3.70
C LYS A 151 10.20 0.58 -3.36
N LEU A 152 9.91 -0.48 -2.62
CA LEU A 152 10.86 -1.56 -2.34
C LEU A 152 11.13 -2.42 -3.59
N CYS A 153 10.11 -2.76 -4.37
CA CYS A 153 10.29 -3.52 -5.61
C CYS A 153 11.17 -2.79 -6.64
N CYS A 154 11.18 -1.46 -6.62
CA CYS A 154 11.96 -0.62 -7.53
C CYS A 154 13.31 -0.18 -6.95
N PHE A 155 13.68 -0.69 -5.77
CA PHE A 155 14.93 -0.30 -5.13
C PHE A 155 16.10 -1.09 -5.72
N ASN A 156 16.92 -0.41 -6.53
CA ASN A 156 18.10 -0.98 -7.20
C ASN A 156 19.41 -0.31 -6.78
N GLU A 157 19.35 0.68 -5.87
CA GLU A 157 20.56 1.42 -5.49
C GLU A 157 21.42 0.60 -4.52
N PHE A 158 22.69 0.38 -4.89
CA PHE A 158 23.78 -0.10 -4.01
C PHE A 158 23.68 -1.54 -3.48
N LEU A 159 23.15 -2.49 -4.27
CA LEU A 159 23.14 -3.91 -3.86
C LEU A 159 24.46 -4.66 -4.20
N GLU A 160 25.47 -4.00 -4.76
CA GLU A 160 26.72 -4.68 -5.18
C GLU A 160 27.52 -5.26 -3.99
N ASP A 161 27.41 -4.66 -2.78
CA ASP A 161 28.13 -5.09 -1.57
C ASP A 161 27.21 -5.60 -0.44
N GLU A 162 25.87 -5.62 -0.64
CA GLU A 162 24.91 -5.99 0.39
C GLU A 162 24.44 -7.45 0.25
N PRO A 163 24.18 -8.17 1.37
CA PRO A 163 23.67 -9.54 1.33
C PRO A 163 22.26 -9.65 0.75
N LEU A 164 21.52 -8.53 0.65
CA LEU A 164 20.18 -8.48 0.08
C LEU A 164 20.21 -8.26 -1.42
N THR A 165 19.67 -9.19 -2.16
CA THR A 165 19.47 -9.06 -3.61
C THR A 165 18.12 -8.40 -3.91
N GLY A 166 17.99 -7.78 -5.10
CA GLY A 166 16.71 -7.23 -5.56
C GLY A 166 15.55 -8.25 -5.51
N GLN A 167 15.86 -9.54 -5.74
CA GLN A 167 14.90 -10.62 -5.59
C GLN A 167 14.39 -10.77 -4.16
N MET A 168 15.26 -10.66 -3.16
CA MET A 168 14.87 -10.74 -1.75
C MET A 168 13.98 -9.57 -1.35
N LEU A 169 14.30 -8.35 -1.81
CA LEU A 169 13.48 -7.17 -1.57
C LEU A 169 12.11 -7.28 -2.22
N PHE A 170 12.04 -7.78 -3.44
CA PHE A 170 10.78 -8.01 -4.16
C PHE A 170 9.90 -9.03 -3.41
N VAL A 171 10.47 -10.17 -3.03
CA VAL A 171 9.76 -11.20 -2.25
C VAL A 171 9.31 -10.66 -0.89
N TYR A 172 10.18 -9.89 -0.21
CA TYR A 172 9.84 -9.26 1.05
C TYR A 172 8.65 -8.28 0.90
N ALA A 173 8.69 -7.40 -0.09
CA ALA A 173 7.63 -6.43 -0.34
C ALA A 173 6.26 -7.11 -0.54
N ILE A 174 6.23 -8.19 -1.31
CA ILE A 174 5.01 -8.98 -1.53
C ILE A 174 4.59 -9.71 -0.25
N SER A 175 5.52 -10.31 0.50
CA SER A 175 5.23 -11.06 1.71
C SER A 175 4.54 -10.21 2.78
N VAL A 176 4.95 -8.93 2.91
CA VAL A 176 4.39 -7.99 3.88
C VAL A 176 2.91 -7.70 3.59
N ILE A 177 2.52 -7.61 2.32
CA ILE A 177 1.13 -7.35 1.93
C ILE A 177 0.33 -8.63 1.68
N PHE A 178 0.97 -9.80 1.73
CA PHE A 178 0.32 -11.06 1.42
C PHE A 178 -0.89 -11.31 2.34
N VAL A 179 -0.74 -11.08 3.65
CA VAL A 179 -1.81 -11.31 4.62
C VAL A 179 -3.04 -10.42 4.34
N PRO A 180 -2.91 -9.07 4.27
CA PRO A 180 -4.06 -8.22 3.96
C PRO A 180 -4.68 -8.49 2.58
N VAL A 181 -3.90 -9.01 1.63
CA VAL A 181 -4.40 -9.32 0.28
C VAL A 181 -5.12 -10.66 0.22
N MET A 182 -4.71 -11.64 1.02
CA MET A 182 -5.30 -12.99 1.01
C MET A 182 -6.54 -13.13 1.90
N ASP A 183 -6.80 -12.15 2.78
CA ASP A 183 -7.95 -12.16 3.69
C ASP A 183 -9.21 -11.55 3.04
N VAL A 184 -9.18 -11.37 1.73
CA VAL A 184 -10.26 -10.88 0.86
C VAL A 184 -10.93 -12.05 0.16
#